data_6c4036dddb207430cc068fccbec55f98
#
_entry.id   6c4036dddb207430cc068fccbec55f98
#
_cell.length_a   1.000
_cell.length_b   1.000
_cell.length_c   1.000
_cell.angle_alpha   90.00
_cell.angle_beta   90.00
_cell.angle_gamma   90.00
#
_symmetry.space_group_name_H-M   'P 1'
#
loop_
_entity.id
_entity.type
_entity.pdbx_description
1 polymer ?
#
loop_
_entity_poly.entity_id
_entity_poly.type
_entity_poly.pdbx_seq_one_letter_code
_entity_poly.pdbx_strand_id
1 'polypeptide(L)'
;GNDEYIIYWATTIRGRFPETQIEADNGYNHRMYYVTTKDFKTFSETELFYEPGFNVIDATVVRDSGRWVMFLKDETREPAQKNIKIACADQLKGPYSAAGEPITGDYWAEGPTATKIDGEWTVYFDKYIDHRYGAVASKDLISWHEVSHHLRMPEGIRHGTVFRISKQELQRLIN
;
A
#
# COMPACT_ATOMS: atom_id res chain seq x y z
N GLY A 1 -9.52 -25.12 -4.88
CA GLY A 1 -9.12 -23.74 -5.09
C GLY A 1 -7.89 -23.70 -5.96
N ASN A 2 -7.86 -22.80 -6.91
CA ASN A 2 -6.59 -22.50 -7.60
C ASN A 2 -5.79 -21.66 -6.61
N ASP A 3 -4.88 -22.28 -5.87
CA ASP A 3 -3.98 -21.63 -4.96
C ASP A 3 -2.86 -20.94 -5.78
N GLU A 4 -3.22 -19.82 -6.38
CA GLU A 4 -2.26 -18.93 -7.05
C GLU A 4 -1.98 -17.77 -6.11
N TYR A 5 -0.70 -17.54 -5.84
CA TYR A 5 -0.19 -16.40 -5.07
C TYR A 5 0.27 -15.32 -6.02
N ILE A 6 0.08 -14.08 -5.62
CA ILE A 6 0.63 -12.91 -6.31
C ILE A 6 1.73 -12.30 -5.43
N ILE A 7 2.90 -12.07 -6.01
CA ILE A 7 3.98 -11.32 -5.38
C ILE A 7 4.13 -10.04 -6.16
N TYR A 8 3.98 -8.89 -5.49
CA TYR A 8 4.07 -7.59 -6.12
C TYR A 8 5.07 -6.68 -5.40
N TRP A 9 5.65 -5.76 -6.14
CA TRP A 9 6.67 -4.83 -5.64
C TRP A 9 6.70 -3.56 -6.45
N ALA A 10 7.32 -2.52 -5.91
CA ALA A 10 7.62 -1.29 -6.64
C ALA A 10 9.04 -1.35 -7.20
N THR A 11 9.21 -0.95 -8.46
CA THR A 11 10.53 -0.81 -9.08
C THR A 11 10.49 0.20 -10.22
N THR A 12 11.69 0.61 -10.68
CA THR A 12 11.89 1.43 -11.86
C THR A 12 12.41 0.58 -13.02
N ILE A 13 11.96 0.88 -14.23
CA ILE A 13 12.53 0.31 -15.45
C ILE A 13 13.02 1.49 -16.30
N ARG A 14 14.31 1.53 -16.55
CA ARG A 14 14.95 2.63 -17.28
C ARG A 14 14.30 2.85 -18.65
N GLY A 15 13.93 4.11 -18.95
CA GLY A 15 13.32 4.51 -20.21
C GLY A 15 11.84 4.15 -20.34
N ARG A 16 11.25 3.51 -19.34
CA ARG A 16 9.81 3.25 -19.29
C ARG A 16 9.11 4.43 -18.62
N PHE A 17 7.96 4.86 -19.15
CA PHE A 17 7.19 6.01 -18.66
C PHE A 17 7.96 7.34 -18.62
N PRO A 18 8.58 7.74 -19.76
CA PRO A 18 9.41 8.96 -19.83
C PRO A 18 8.60 10.23 -19.54
N GLU A 19 7.30 10.21 -19.78
CA GLU A 19 6.36 11.33 -19.58
C GLU A 19 6.22 11.75 -18.11
N THR A 20 6.53 10.83 -17.18
CA THR A 20 6.48 11.08 -15.73
C THR A 20 7.88 11.14 -15.09
N GLN A 21 8.92 11.00 -15.92
CA GLN A 21 10.31 11.09 -15.50
C GLN A 21 10.74 12.55 -15.45
N ILE A 22 11.12 13.05 -14.31
CA ILE A 22 11.76 14.35 -14.18
C ILE A 22 13.28 14.19 -14.02
N GLU A 23 14.06 15.14 -14.55
CA GLU A 23 15.53 15.05 -14.55
C GLU A 23 16.12 14.90 -13.14
N ALA A 24 15.56 15.63 -12.16
CA ALA A 24 15.97 15.57 -10.75
C ALA A 24 15.73 14.20 -10.09
N ASP A 25 14.90 13.35 -10.65
CA ASP A 25 14.59 12.04 -10.08
C ASP A 25 15.66 10.99 -10.37
N ASN A 26 16.55 11.25 -11.30
CA ASN A 26 17.66 10.36 -11.63
C ASN A 26 17.24 8.89 -11.85
N GLY A 27 16.11 8.68 -12.54
CA GLY A 27 15.50 7.38 -12.75
C GLY A 27 14.52 6.94 -11.65
N TYR A 28 14.19 7.81 -10.71
CA TYR A 28 13.27 7.55 -9.61
C TYR A 28 11.80 7.66 -10.07
N ASN A 29 11.35 6.64 -10.81
CA ASN A 29 10.04 6.61 -11.47
C ASN A 29 9.40 5.23 -11.31
N HIS A 30 9.03 4.88 -10.07
CA HIS A 30 8.53 3.55 -9.72
C HIS A 30 7.12 3.32 -10.24
N ARG A 31 6.87 2.05 -10.59
CA ARG A 31 5.55 1.47 -10.83
C ARG A 31 5.43 0.17 -10.07
N MET A 32 4.19 -0.28 -9.85
CA MET A 32 3.95 -1.58 -9.26
C MET A 32 3.99 -2.66 -10.35
N TYR A 33 4.74 -3.72 -10.07
CA TYR A 33 4.85 -4.91 -10.90
C TYR A 33 4.49 -6.15 -10.09
N TYR A 34 4.18 -7.25 -10.76
CA TYR A 34 3.87 -8.50 -10.10
C TYR A 34 4.33 -9.72 -10.91
N VAL A 35 4.44 -10.83 -10.23
CA VAL A 35 4.48 -12.19 -10.76
C VAL A 35 3.45 -13.05 -10.04
N THR A 36 3.06 -14.17 -10.65
CA THR A 36 2.27 -15.20 -9.99
C THR A 36 3.07 -16.48 -9.76
N THR A 37 2.67 -17.23 -8.74
CA THR A 37 3.29 -18.53 -8.42
C THR A 37 2.28 -19.43 -7.73
N LYS A 38 2.45 -20.75 -7.84
CA LYS A 38 1.68 -21.74 -7.10
C LYS A 38 2.50 -22.48 -6.04
N ASP A 39 3.80 -22.40 -6.15
CA ASP A 39 4.74 -23.24 -5.37
C ASP A 39 5.92 -22.44 -4.77
N PHE A 40 5.99 -21.13 -5.01
CA PHE A 40 7.11 -20.25 -4.65
C PHE A 40 8.48 -20.70 -5.21
N LYS A 41 8.47 -21.51 -6.27
CA LYS A 41 9.67 -21.99 -6.98
C LYS A 41 9.65 -21.60 -8.45
N THR A 42 8.48 -21.66 -9.05
CA THR A 42 8.24 -21.25 -10.43
C THR A 42 7.38 -19.99 -10.45
N PHE A 43 7.70 -19.05 -11.32
CA PHE A 43 7.05 -17.75 -11.39
C PHE A 43 6.63 -17.44 -12.82
N SER A 44 5.55 -16.71 -12.99
CA SER A 44 5.17 -16.14 -14.28
C SER A 44 6.18 -15.10 -14.75
N GLU A 45 6.05 -14.66 -16.00
CA GLU A 45 6.69 -13.43 -16.45
C GLU A 45 6.24 -12.24 -15.59
N THR A 46 7.10 -11.23 -15.47
CA THR A 46 6.79 -10.00 -14.75
C THR A 46 5.83 -9.14 -15.55
N GLU A 47 4.72 -8.78 -14.93
CA GLU A 47 3.69 -7.94 -15.50
C GLU A 47 3.54 -6.61 -14.75
N LEU A 48 3.04 -5.59 -15.43
CA LEU A 48 2.68 -4.31 -14.82
C LEU A 48 1.42 -4.50 -13.98
N PHE A 49 1.50 -4.17 -12.68
CA PHE A 49 0.39 -4.30 -11.75
C PHE A 49 -0.43 -3.02 -11.64
N TYR A 50 0.26 -1.87 -11.54
CA TYR A 50 -0.41 -0.59 -11.44
C TYR A 50 0.44 0.55 -11.99
N GLU A 51 -0.18 1.35 -12.86
CA GLU A 51 0.37 2.56 -13.49
C GLU A 51 -0.62 3.72 -13.28
N PRO A 52 -0.40 4.56 -12.25
CA PRO A 52 -1.33 5.66 -11.94
C PRO A 52 -1.00 6.98 -12.64
N GLY A 53 0.04 7.04 -13.48
CA GLY A 53 0.52 8.29 -14.07
C GLY A 53 1.47 9.09 -13.18
N PHE A 54 1.90 8.52 -12.05
CA PHE A 54 2.85 9.12 -11.11
C PHE A 54 3.76 8.06 -10.47
N ASN A 55 4.77 8.52 -9.74
CA ASN A 55 5.70 7.67 -9.00
C ASN A 55 5.01 7.01 -7.80
N VAL A 56 4.83 5.67 -7.84
CA VAL A 56 4.05 4.90 -6.85
C VAL A 56 4.91 3.83 -6.18
N ILE A 57 4.82 3.75 -4.85
CA ILE A 57 5.46 2.72 -4.03
C ILE A 57 4.54 2.23 -2.91
N ASP A 58 5.02 1.28 -2.12
CA ASP A 58 4.44 0.83 -0.83
C ASP A 58 2.96 0.47 -0.91
N ALA A 59 2.58 -0.39 -1.84
CA ALA A 59 1.19 -0.80 -1.95
C ALA A 59 0.82 -1.94 -0.98
N THR A 60 -0.37 -1.85 -0.39
CA THR A 60 -1.05 -2.93 0.32
C THR A 60 -2.42 -3.16 -0.31
N VAL A 61 -2.73 -4.42 -0.63
CA VAL A 61 -3.98 -4.81 -1.28
C VAL A 61 -4.82 -5.63 -0.33
N VAL A 62 -6.08 -5.23 -0.17
CA VAL A 62 -7.07 -5.93 0.66
C VAL A 62 -8.36 -6.18 -0.13
N ARG A 63 -9.20 -7.07 0.38
CA ARG A 63 -10.53 -7.31 -0.20
C ARG A 63 -11.61 -6.69 0.68
N ASP A 64 -12.49 -5.89 0.09
CA ASP A 64 -13.65 -5.31 0.75
C ASP A 64 -14.90 -5.47 -0.12
N SER A 65 -15.96 -6.04 0.47
CA SER A 65 -17.30 -6.11 -0.14
C SER A 65 -17.30 -6.61 -1.58
N GLY A 66 -16.44 -7.59 -1.89
CA GLY A 66 -16.35 -8.24 -3.20
C GLY A 66 -15.37 -7.61 -4.19
N ARG A 67 -14.84 -6.43 -3.91
CA ARG A 67 -13.80 -5.77 -4.73
C ARG A 67 -12.44 -5.73 -4.02
N TRP A 68 -11.41 -5.43 -4.78
CA TRP A 68 -10.03 -5.24 -4.29
C TRP A 68 -9.74 -3.75 -4.09
N VAL A 69 -9.09 -3.44 -3.01
CA VAL A 69 -8.71 -2.08 -2.61
C VAL A 69 -7.20 -2.05 -2.40
N MET A 70 -6.53 -1.21 -3.16
CA MET A 70 -5.09 -0.97 -3.06
C MET A 70 -4.87 0.35 -2.33
N PHE A 71 -4.21 0.31 -1.18
CA PHE A 71 -3.64 1.47 -0.51
C PHE A 71 -2.21 1.62 -1.00
N LEU A 72 -1.84 2.79 -1.44
CA LEU A 72 -0.55 3.05 -2.09
C LEU A 72 0.02 4.41 -1.68
N LYS A 73 1.33 4.56 -1.77
CA LYS A 73 1.98 5.85 -1.58
C LYS A 73 2.19 6.55 -2.92
N ASP A 74 1.72 7.78 -3.02
CA ASP A 74 2.15 8.72 -4.06
C ASP A 74 3.53 9.27 -3.67
N GLU A 75 4.56 8.82 -4.39
CA GLU A 75 5.95 9.18 -4.12
C GLU A 75 6.44 10.35 -4.98
N THR A 76 5.55 11.08 -5.66
CA THR A 76 5.90 12.26 -6.45
C THR A 76 6.73 13.23 -5.63
N ARG A 77 7.83 13.72 -6.22
CA ARG A 77 8.77 14.63 -5.56
C ARG A 77 8.50 16.09 -5.84
N GLU A 78 8.06 16.41 -7.05
CA GLU A 78 7.90 17.79 -7.49
C GLU A 78 6.58 17.97 -8.26
N PRO A 79 5.57 18.68 -7.71
CA PRO A 79 5.51 19.06 -6.28
C PRO A 79 5.37 17.81 -5.38
N ALA A 80 5.96 17.86 -4.19
CA ALA A 80 5.96 16.70 -3.30
C ALA A 80 4.54 16.31 -2.87
N GLN A 81 4.17 15.04 -3.07
CA GLN A 81 2.90 14.48 -2.64
C GLN A 81 3.06 13.72 -1.31
N LYS A 82 3.85 12.66 -1.29
CA LYS A 82 4.22 11.90 -0.08
C LYS A 82 3.05 11.49 0.81
N ASN A 83 1.92 11.15 0.20
CA ASN A 83 0.67 10.82 0.87
C ASN A 83 0.16 9.42 0.47
N ILE A 84 -0.84 8.92 1.19
CA ILE A 84 -1.48 7.65 0.89
C ILE A 84 -2.77 7.89 0.12
N LYS A 85 -2.95 7.12 -0.95
CA LYS A 85 -4.13 7.13 -1.83
C LYS A 85 -4.75 5.74 -1.95
N ILE A 86 -5.92 5.65 -2.56
CA ILE A 86 -6.66 4.42 -2.80
C ILE A 86 -6.96 4.26 -4.29
N ALA A 87 -6.80 3.02 -4.79
CA ALA A 87 -7.33 2.57 -6.06
C ALA A 87 -8.13 1.27 -5.87
N CYS A 88 -9.14 1.03 -6.69
CA CYS A 88 -10.03 -0.12 -6.58
C CYS A 88 -10.09 -0.93 -7.87
N ALA A 89 -10.36 -2.25 -7.74
CA ALA A 89 -10.56 -3.16 -8.87
C ALA A 89 -11.56 -4.26 -8.53
N ASP A 90 -12.20 -4.81 -9.54
CA ASP A 90 -13.08 -5.97 -9.39
C ASP A 90 -12.29 -7.29 -9.32
N GLN A 91 -11.08 -7.30 -9.86
CA GLN A 91 -10.18 -8.46 -9.84
C GLN A 91 -8.85 -8.11 -9.16
N LEU A 92 -8.24 -9.10 -8.49
CA LEU A 92 -6.95 -8.92 -7.79
C LEU A 92 -5.85 -8.35 -8.69
N LYS A 93 -5.77 -8.81 -9.93
CA LYS A 93 -4.77 -8.36 -10.92
C LYS A 93 -5.16 -7.05 -11.61
N GLY A 94 -6.31 -6.46 -11.26
CA GLY A 94 -6.83 -5.24 -11.88
C GLY A 94 -7.73 -5.51 -13.11
N PRO A 95 -7.96 -4.49 -13.96
CA PRO A 95 -7.37 -3.15 -13.86
C PRO A 95 -7.88 -2.39 -12.63
N TYR A 96 -6.98 -1.67 -11.98
CA TYR A 96 -7.33 -0.75 -10.89
C TYR A 96 -7.77 0.61 -11.45
N SER A 97 -8.67 1.27 -10.75
CA SER A 97 -9.08 2.64 -11.05
C SER A 97 -7.92 3.62 -10.97
N ALA A 98 -8.10 4.84 -11.47
CA ALA A 98 -7.23 5.94 -11.08
C ALA A 98 -7.22 6.07 -9.54
N ALA A 99 -6.07 6.49 -9.00
CA ALA A 99 -5.96 6.77 -7.57
C ALA A 99 -6.83 7.97 -7.19
N GLY A 100 -7.54 7.85 -6.07
CA GLY A 100 -8.35 8.92 -5.51
C GLY A 100 -7.54 10.03 -4.86
N GLU A 101 -8.25 10.90 -4.15
CA GLU A 101 -7.62 11.93 -3.32
C GLU A 101 -6.84 11.31 -2.15
N PRO A 102 -5.86 12.04 -1.57
CA PRO A 102 -5.15 11.59 -0.38
C PRO A 102 -6.10 11.27 0.78
N ILE A 103 -5.84 10.15 1.46
CA ILE A 103 -6.56 9.76 2.67
C ILE A 103 -5.83 10.18 3.95
N THR A 104 -4.60 10.66 3.84
CA THR A 104 -3.78 11.17 4.94
C THR A 104 -3.80 12.69 4.96
N GLY A 105 -3.45 13.27 6.12
CA GLY A 105 -3.38 14.72 6.30
C GLY A 105 -2.16 15.36 5.65
N ASP A 106 -1.92 16.62 6.01
CA ASP A 106 -0.81 17.43 5.49
C ASP A 106 0.52 17.09 6.20
N TYR A 107 0.94 15.85 6.04
CA TYR A 107 2.21 15.28 6.52
C TYR A 107 2.65 14.15 5.59
N TRP A 108 3.95 13.86 5.59
CA TRP A 108 4.49 12.78 4.78
C TRP A 108 4.23 11.41 5.42
N ALA A 109 3.66 10.50 4.62
CA ALA A 109 3.27 9.16 5.05
C ALA A 109 3.75 8.11 4.05
N GLU A 110 4.15 6.93 4.56
CA GLU A 110 4.58 5.79 3.74
C GLU A 110 4.23 4.45 4.38
N GLY A 111 4.44 3.34 3.64
CA GLY A 111 4.25 1.98 4.15
C GLY A 111 2.84 1.68 4.65
N PRO A 112 1.76 1.96 3.89
CA PRO A 112 0.41 1.71 4.37
C PRO A 112 0.16 0.22 4.60
N THR A 113 -0.44 -0.12 5.74
CA THR A 113 -1.00 -1.44 6.02
C THR A 113 -2.41 -1.29 6.55
N ALA A 114 -3.35 -2.07 6.03
CA ALA A 114 -4.76 -1.89 6.29
C ALA A 114 -5.40 -3.13 6.92
N THR A 115 -6.25 -2.92 7.91
CA THR A 115 -7.08 -3.98 8.49
C THR A 115 -8.47 -3.45 8.83
N LYS A 116 -9.47 -4.34 8.84
CA LYS A 116 -10.85 -3.98 9.22
C LYS A 116 -11.14 -4.51 10.62
N ILE A 117 -11.45 -3.60 11.54
CA ILE A 117 -11.77 -3.90 12.94
C ILE A 117 -13.19 -3.38 13.21
N ASP A 118 -14.08 -4.25 13.65
CA ASP A 118 -15.47 -3.93 14.01
C ASP A 118 -16.24 -3.15 12.91
N GLY A 119 -15.95 -3.52 11.65
CA GLY A 119 -16.60 -2.91 10.47
C GLY A 119 -15.95 -1.63 9.97
N GLU A 120 -14.94 -1.11 10.64
CA GLU A 120 -14.20 0.09 10.27
C GLU A 120 -12.80 -0.26 9.76
N TRP A 121 -12.41 0.30 8.61
CA TRP A 121 -11.07 0.19 8.08
C TRP A 121 -10.13 1.10 8.87
N THR A 122 -9.00 0.56 9.28
CA THR A 122 -7.88 1.32 9.84
C THR A 122 -6.67 1.12 8.95
N VAL A 123 -6.09 2.20 8.46
CA VAL A 123 -4.86 2.23 7.68
C VAL A 123 -3.77 2.81 8.55
N TYR A 124 -2.78 2.00 8.87
CA TYR A 124 -1.58 2.39 9.60
C TYR A 124 -0.49 2.76 8.60
N PHE A 125 0.35 3.72 8.95
CA PHE A 125 1.45 4.17 8.10
C PHE A 125 2.58 4.79 8.94
N ASP A 126 3.74 4.94 8.33
CA ASP A 126 4.89 5.59 8.93
C ASP A 126 4.89 7.09 8.58
N LYS A 127 4.78 7.94 9.60
CA LYS A 127 5.05 9.39 9.51
C LYS A 127 6.56 9.60 9.65
N TYR A 128 7.29 9.21 8.62
CA TYR A 128 8.73 8.98 8.68
C TYR A 128 9.57 10.25 8.97
N ILE A 129 9.06 11.43 8.66
CA ILE A 129 9.70 12.70 9.05
C ILE A 129 9.52 12.95 10.55
N ASP A 130 8.38 12.58 11.10
CA ASP A 130 8.06 12.73 12.52
C ASP A 130 8.61 11.58 13.39
N HIS A 131 9.20 10.54 12.77
CA HIS A 131 9.69 9.32 13.42
C HIS A 131 8.64 8.62 14.29
N ARG A 132 7.39 8.55 13.82
CA ARG A 132 6.27 7.92 14.52
C ARG A 132 5.25 7.31 13.57
N TYR A 133 4.51 6.36 14.07
CA TYR A 133 3.37 5.77 13.35
C TYR A 133 2.15 6.67 13.40
N GLY A 134 1.40 6.68 12.30
CA GLY A 134 0.10 7.29 12.18
C GLY A 134 -0.97 6.27 11.78
N ALA A 135 -2.22 6.65 11.91
CA ALA A 135 -3.35 5.90 11.38
C ALA A 135 -4.52 6.81 11.05
N VAL A 136 -5.24 6.44 9.99
CA VAL A 136 -6.54 6.99 9.65
C VAL A 136 -7.59 5.87 9.63
N ALA A 137 -8.84 6.21 9.89
CA ALA A 137 -9.93 5.25 9.88
C ALA A 137 -11.10 5.70 9.01
N SER A 138 -11.86 4.71 8.47
CA SER A 138 -13.01 4.94 7.62
C SER A 138 -13.98 3.76 7.66
N LYS A 139 -15.28 4.04 7.65
CA LYS A 139 -16.35 3.02 7.52
C LYS A 139 -16.74 2.74 6.07
N ASP A 140 -16.48 3.67 5.18
CA ASP A 140 -17.00 3.68 3.80
C ASP A 140 -15.90 3.74 2.73
N LEU A 141 -14.60 3.85 3.12
CA LEU A 141 -13.45 4.06 2.24
C LEU A 141 -13.49 5.41 1.48
N ILE A 142 -14.34 6.34 1.90
CA ILE A 142 -14.52 7.66 1.29
C ILE A 142 -14.17 8.75 2.29
N SER A 143 -14.78 8.68 3.47
CA SER A 143 -14.59 9.66 4.55
C SER A 143 -13.58 9.16 5.55
N TRP A 144 -12.43 9.82 5.65
CA TRP A 144 -11.31 9.42 6.50
C TRP A 144 -11.11 10.39 7.67
N HIS A 145 -10.75 9.86 8.83
CA HIS A 145 -10.42 10.67 10.00
C HIS A 145 -9.16 10.14 10.71
N GLU A 146 -8.40 11.04 11.28
CA GLU A 146 -7.15 10.75 11.98
C GLU A 146 -7.42 10.03 13.30
N VAL A 147 -6.74 8.90 13.55
CA VAL A 147 -6.83 8.11 14.78
C VAL A 147 -5.47 7.81 15.40
N SER A 148 -4.41 8.46 14.95
CA SER A 148 -3.03 8.26 15.41
C SER A 148 -2.87 8.41 16.92
N HIS A 149 -3.66 9.27 17.57
CA HIS A 149 -3.61 9.50 19.01
C HIS A 149 -4.03 8.30 19.85
N HIS A 150 -4.70 7.31 19.26
CA HIS A 150 -5.06 6.05 19.92
C HIS A 150 -3.94 5.00 19.85
N LEU A 151 -2.91 5.22 19.01
CA LEU A 151 -1.87 4.23 18.80
C LEU A 151 -0.94 4.11 20.01
N ARG A 152 -0.53 2.87 20.28
CA ARG A 152 0.53 2.51 21.22
C ARG A 152 1.56 1.68 20.46
N MET A 153 2.57 2.32 19.92
CA MET A 153 3.62 1.68 19.13
C MET A 153 4.94 1.71 19.89
N PRO A 154 5.79 0.68 19.74
CA PRO A 154 7.15 0.72 20.25
C PRO A 154 7.93 1.89 19.66
N GLU A 155 8.86 2.44 20.44
CA GLU A 155 9.76 3.47 19.96
C GLU A 155 10.65 2.95 18.82
N GLY A 156 10.88 3.79 17.80
CA GLY A 156 11.74 3.48 16.66
C GLY A 156 11.15 2.50 15.64
N ILE A 157 9.88 2.08 15.80
CA ILE A 157 9.23 1.26 14.78
C ILE A 157 9.11 2.03 13.47
N ARG A 158 9.48 1.36 12.39
CA ARG A 158 9.31 1.81 11.01
C ARG A 158 8.42 0.78 10.33
N HIS A 159 8.07 0.92 9.13
CA HIS A 159 7.25 0.04 8.31
C HIS A 159 6.82 -1.28 9.00
N GLY A 160 5.58 -1.67 8.86
CA GLY A 160 5.07 -2.91 9.45
C GLY A 160 3.84 -3.41 8.71
N THR A 161 3.49 -4.67 8.96
CA THR A 161 2.26 -5.26 8.44
C THR A 161 1.35 -5.63 9.60
N VAL A 162 0.10 -5.16 9.55
CA VAL A 162 -0.95 -5.52 10.51
C VAL A 162 -1.86 -6.54 9.87
N PHE A 163 -2.03 -7.68 10.50
CA PHE A 163 -2.91 -8.74 10.03
C PHE A 163 -3.59 -9.46 11.19
N ARG A 164 -4.71 -10.07 10.91
CA ARG A 164 -5.49 -10.81 11.92
C ARG A 164 -4.96 -12.23 12.05
N ILE A 165 -4.76 -12.68 13.29
CA ILE A 165 -4.42 -14.06 13.64
C ILE A 165 -5.41 -14.62 14.64
N SER A 166 -5.51 -15.95 14.73
CA SER A 166 -6.25 -16.63 15.77
C SER A 166 -5.52 -16.58 17.10
N LYS A 167 -6.26 -16.77 18.21
CA LYS A 167 -5.65 -16.90 19.55
C LYS A 167 -4.64 -18.06 19.61
N GLN A 168 -4.91 -19.15 18.88
CA GLN A 168 -4.03 -20.32 18.86
C GLN A 168 -2.69 -20.00 18.15
N GLU A 169 -2.73 -19.25 17.05
CA GLU A 169 -1.53 -18.79 16.36
C GLU A 169 -0.72 -17.84 17.24
N LEU A 170 -1.39 -16.87 17.88
CA LEU A 170 -0.73 -15.98 18.84
C LEU A 170 0.02 -16.75 19.93
N GLN A 171 -0.63 -17.77 20.55
CA GLN A 171 0.02 -18.58 21.57
C GLN A 171 1.29 -19.31 21.08
N ARG A 172 1.34 -19.71 19.80
CA ARG A 172 2.53 -20.33 19.21
C ARG A 172 3.66 -19.34 18.94
N LEU A 173 3.36 -18.04 18.79
CA LEU A 173 4.35 -17.02 18.53
C LEU A 173 5.01 -16.47 19.81
N ILE A 174 4.33 -16.55 20.96
CA ILE A 174 4.81 -15.98 22.22
C ILE A 174 5.36 -17.04 23.21
N ASN A 175 5.29 -18.32 22.88
CA ASN A 175 5.91 -19.45 23.58
C ASN A 175 7.07 -20.03 22.78
#